data_35061502df35b2681b5776b00076c3a4
#
_entry.id   35061502df35b2681b5776b00076c3a4
#
_cell.length_a   1.000
_cell.length_b   1.000
_cell.length_c   1.000
_cell.angle_alpha   90.00
_cell.angle_beta   90.00
_cell.angle_gamma   90.00
#
_symmetry.space_group_name_H-M   'P 1'
#
loop_
_entity.id
_entity.type
_entity.pdbx_description
1 polymer ?
#
loop_
_entity_poly.entity_id
_entity_poly.type
_entity_poly.pdbx_seq_one_letter_code
_entity_poly.pdbx_strand_id
1 'polypeptide(L)'
;GRQYIDETRAFRSTNKPFFTDKLPNNFSHVGLVHLILPNAKIINARRHPFDSCLGGYKQLFGKGQDFTYDMMELAVYYRQYHETMRHWHRVLPGKVLDVHYEETVTDLQTQGRIT
;
A
#
# COMPACT_ATOMS: atom_id res chain seq x y z
N GLY A 1 -1.23 13.67 -14.25
CA GLY A 1 -0.36 14.06 -13.14
C GLY A 1 -0.71 15.43 -12.57
N ARG A 2 -0.68 16.48 -13.40
CA ARG A 2 -0.91 17.87 -12.94
C ARG A 2 -2.30 18.05 -12.32
N GLN A 3 -3.34 17.60 -13.00
CA GLN A 3 -4.72 17.66 -12.48
C GLN A 3 -4.84 16.98 -11.10
N TYR A 4 -4.30 15.78 -10.93
CA TYR A 4 -4.29 15.07 -9.65
C TYR A 4 -3.62 15.89 -8.54
N ILE A 5 -2.46 16.50 -8.83
CA ILE A 5 -1.74 17.35 -7.86
C ILE A 5 -2.57 18.57 -7.47
N ASP A 6 -3.26 19.19 -8.41
CA ASP A 6 -4.08 20.38 -8.16
C ASP A 6 -5.35 20.04 -7.37
N GLU A 7 -6.03 18.96 -7.70
CA GLU A 7 -7.22 18.48 -6.98
C GLU A 7 -6.89 18.07 -5.54
N THR A 8 -5.74 17.42 -5.32
CA THR A 8 -5.33 17.00 -3.97
C THR A 8 -4.96 18.19 -3.06
N ARG A 9 -4.71 19.38 -3.60
CA ARG A 9 -4.40 20.59 -2.78
C ARG A 9 -5.54 20.94 -1.83
N ALA A 10 -6.79 20.74 -2.24
CA ALA A 10 -7.97 21.02 -1.41
C ALA A 10 -8.03 20.15 -0.13
N PHE A 11 -7.39 18.98 -0.14
CA PHE A 11 -7.38 18.03 0.97
C PHE A 11 -6.14 18.13 1.86
N ARG A 12 -5.17 18.98 1.48
CA ARG A 12 -3.93 19.14 2.25
C ARG A 12 -4.15 20.12 3.40
N SER A 13 -3.96 19.63 4.61
CA SER A 13 -4.07 20.44 5.83
C SER A 13 -2.80 21.24 6.16
N THR A 14 -1.71 21.01 5.45
CA THR A 14 -0.39 21.62 5.72
C THR A 14 0.27 22.12 4.44
N ASN A 15 1.10 23.17 4.55
CA ASN A 15 1.94 23.69 3.45
C ASN A 15 3.26 22.92 3.27
N LYS A 16 3.34 21.68 3.74
CA LYS A 16 4.55 20.85 3.57
C LYS A 16 4.79 20.52 2.11
N PRO A 17 6.07 20.43 1.67
CA PRO A 17 6.40 20.16 0.27
C PRO A 17 6.02 18.73 -0.18
N PHE A 18 5.84 17.81 0.75
CA PHE A 18 5.46 16.43 0.49
C PHE A 18 4.16 16.07 1.18
N PHE A 19 3.41 15.17 0.57
CA PHE A 19 2.21 14.55 1.14
C PHE A 19 2.20 13.07 0.81
N THR A 20 1.45 12.30 1.58
CA THR A 20 1.24 10.88 1.35
C THR A 20 -0.18 10.63 0.91
N ASP A 21 -0.36 9.77 -0.08
CA ASP A 21 -1.65 9.20 -0.46
C ASP A 21 -1.62 7.70 -0.15
N LYS A 22 -2.58 7.24 0.62
CA LYS A 22 -2.66 5.84 1.03
C LYS A 22 -4.06 5.27 0.80
N LEU A 23 -4.12 4.28 -0.08
CA LEU A 23 -5.29 3.43 -0.26
C LEU A 23 -4.84 1.97 -0.40
N PRO A 24 -5.44 1.02 0.35
CA PRO A 24 -5.03 -0.38 0.32
C PRO A 24 -4.98 -0.99 -1.08
N ASN A 25 -5.91 -0.59 -1.96
CA ASN A 25 -6.03 -1.14 -3.32
C ASN A 25 -5.15 -0.45 -4.37
N ASN A 26 -4.30 0.51 -3.99
CA ASN A 26 -3.41 1.20 -4.93
C ASN A 26 -2.37 0.27 -5.58
N PHE A 27 -2.14 -0.91 -5.01
CA PHE A 27 -1.21 -1.88 -5.58
C PHE A 27 -1.56 -2.28 -7.03
N SER A 28 -2.82 -2.26 -7.42
CA SER A 28 -3.25 -2.53 -8.79
C SER A 28 -2.92 -1.40 -9.77
N HIS A 29 -2.66 -0.20 -9.27
CA HIS A 29 -2.46 1.02 -10.06
C HIS A 29 -1.02 1.54 -10.05
N VAL A 30 -0.05 0.81 -9.51
CA VAL A 30 1.36 1.23 -9.40
C VAL A 30 1.93 1.71 -10.74
N GLY A 31 1.67 0.99 -11.83
CA GLY A 31 2.13 1.39 -13.16
C GLY A 31 1.54 2.71 -13.62
N LEU A 32 0.24 2.92 -13.40
CA LEU A 32 -0.43 4.18 -13.72
C LEU A 32 0.13 5.34 -12.87
N VAL A 33 0.28 5.11 -11.56
CA VAL A 33 0.88 6.10 -10.66
C VAL A 33 2.28 6.50 -11.14
N HIS A 34 3.10 5.52 -11.52
CA HIS A 34 4.45 5.80 -12.04
C HIS A 34 4.42 6.64 -13.33
N LEU A 35 3.45 6.40 -14.23
CA LEU A 35 3.31 7.16 -15.48
C LEU A 35 2.85 8.61 -15.23
N ILE A 36 1.86 8.81 -14.36
CA ILE A 36 1.29 10.15 -14.15
C ILE A 36 2.07 10.99 -13.12
N LEU A 37 2.81 10.34 -12.22
CA LEU A 37 3.62 10.94 -11.15
C LEU A 37 5.02 10.33 -11.13
N PRO A 38 5.88 10.56 -12.13
CA PRO A 38 7.17 9.86 -12.26
C PRO A 38 8.13 10.12 -11.10
N ASN A 39 7.93 11.21 -10.36
CA ASN A 39 8.74 11.59 -9.19
C ASN A 39 8.17 11.08 -7.86
N ALA A 40 7.00 10.45 -7.86
CA ALA A 40 6.42 9.87 -6.65
C ALA A 40 7.27 8.68 -6.17
N LYS A 41 7.45 8.62 -4.85
CA LYS A 41 8.03 7.43 -4.20
C LYS A 41 6.91 6.46 -3.87
N ILE A 42 7.05 5.23 -4.32
CA ILE A 42 6.05 4.19 -4.09
C ILE A 42 6.56 3.27 -3.00
N ILE A 43 5.84 3.25 -1.89
CA ILE A 43 6.16 2.41 -0.73
C ILE A 43 5.09 1.33 -0.61
N ASN A 44 5.51 0.08 -0.64
CA ASN A 44 4.69 -1.08 -0.40
C ASN A 44 4.85 -1.52 1.06
N ALA A 45 3.93 -1.11 1.92
CA ALA A 45 3.91 -1.52 3.32
C ALA A 45 3.39 -2.97 3.43
N ARG A 46 4.28 -3.88 3.77
CA ARG A 46 4.01 -5.31 3.89
C ARG A 46 3.87 -5.72 5.35
N ARG A 47 3.06 -6.72 5.56
CA ARG A 47 2.91 -7.41 6.84
C ARG A 47 2.84 -8.92 6.59
N HIS A 48 3.17 -9.70 7.59
CA HIS A 48 3.08 -11.16 7.50
C HIS A 48 1.69 -11.59 6.96
N PRO A 49 1.61 -12.50 5.97
CA PRO A 49 0.35 -12.86 5.31
C PRO A 49 -0.76 -13.27 6.27
N PHE A 50 -0.41 -14.10 7.24
CA PHE A 50 -1.35 -14.59 8.24
C PHE A 50 -1.92 -13.45 9.09
N ASP A 51 -1.08 -12.54 9.56
CA ASP A 51 -1.50 -11.37 10.35
C ASP A 51 -2.34 -10.40 9.55
N SER A 52 -2.02 -10.22 8.26
CA SER A 52 -2.80 -9.38 7.35
C SER A 52 -4.21 -9.94 7.13
N CYS A 53 -4.31 -11.25 6.86
CA CYS A 53 -5.60 -11.91 6.65
C CYS A 53 -6.42 -11.95 7.94
N LEU A 54 -5.80 -12.32 9.07
CA LEU A 54 -6.48 -12.39 10.35
C LEU A 54 -6.94 -11.01 10.84
N GLY A 55 -6.12 -9.97 10.65
CA GLY A 55 -6.45 -8.60 10.97
C GLY A 55 -7.62 -8.08 10.13
N GLY A 56 -7.63 -8.34 8.83
CA GLY A 56 -8.73 -8.04 7.93
C GLY A 56 -10.02 -8.75 8.33
N TYR A 57 -9.94 -10.03 8.62
CA TYR A 57 -11.06 -10.85 9.08
C TYR A 57 -11.69 -10.31 10.38
N LYS A 58 -10.87 -10.02 11.40
CA LYS A 58 -11.36 -9.44 12.66
C LYS A 58 -12.01 -8.06 12.47
N GLN A 59 -11.50 -7.24 11.58
CA GLN A 59 -12.03 -5.90 11.32
C GLN A 59 -13.38 -5.95 10.62
N LEU A 60 -13.64 -6.93 9.78
CA LEU A 60 -14.91 -7.17 9.12
C LEU A 60 -15.99 -7.62 10.12
N PHE A 61 -15.65 -8.51 11.04
CA PHE A 61 -16.60 -8.97 12.09
C PHE A 61 -16.90 -7.91 13.15
N GLY A 62 -15.96 -7.01 13.44
CA GLY A 62 -16.16 -5.96 14.44
C GLY A 62 -17.16 -4.86 14.04
N LYS A 63 -17.55 -4.78 12.77
CA LYS A 63 -18.47 -3.75 12.25
C LYS A 63 -19.90 -4.21 11.99
N GLY A 64 -20.24 -5.46 12.37
CA GLY A 64 -21.62 -5.96 12.28
C GLY A 64 -22.22 -5.97 10.86
N GLN A 65 -21.39 -5.98 9.83
CA GLN A 65 -21.84 -6.11 8.45
C GLN A 65 -21.74 -7.58 8.04
N ASP A 66 -22.87 -8.14 7.58
CA ASP A 66 -23.01 -9.50 7.06
C ASP A 66 -22.26 -9.70 5.73
N PHE A 67 -20.97 -9.39 5.70
CA PHE A 67 -20.12 -9.78 4.59
C PHE A 67 -19.46 -11.11 4.96
N THR A 68 -19.96 -12.18 4.36
CA THR A 68 -19.32 -13.50 4.32
C THR A 68 -18.04 -13.44 3.48
N TYR A 69 -17.03 -12.65 3.92
CA TYR A 69 -15.69 -12.85 3.42
C TYR A 69 -15.16 -14.12 4.06
N ASP A 70 -15.21 -15.19 3.30
CA ASP A 70 -14.54 -16.41 3.68
C ASP A 70 -13.02 -16.17 3.76
N MET A 71 -12.36 -16.85 4.69
CA MET A 71 -10.91 -16.88 4.82
C MET A 71 -10.23 -17.26 3.48
N MET A 72 -10.90 -18.05 2.66
CA MET A 72 -10.46 -18.43 1.32
C MET A 72 -10.45 -17.22 0.36
N GLU A 73 -11.44 -16.34 0.41
CA GLU A 73 -11.48 -15.13 -0.41
C GLU A 73 -10.36 -14.16 -0.03
N LEU A 74 -10.08 -14.00 1.26
CA LEU A 74 -8.95 -13.21 1.74
C LEU A 74 -7.61 -13.81 1.30
N ALA A 75 -7.47 -15.11 1.32
CA ALA A 75 -6.26 -15.80 0.84
C ALA A 75 -6.07 -15.62 -0.67
N VAL A 76 -7.14 -15.72 -1.46
CA VAL A 76 -7.12 -15.44 -2.91
C VAL A 76 -6.75 -13.98 -3.18
N TYR A 77 -7.34 -13.04 -2.47
CA TYR A 77 -7.02 -11.62 -2.60
C TYR A 77 -5.56 -11.33 -2.24
N TYR A 78 -5.04 -11.90 -1.16
CA TYR A 78 -3.63 -11.75 -0.78
C TYR A 78 -2.69 -12.33 -1.83
N ARG A 79 -3.03 -13.47 -2.40
CA ARG A 79 -2.28 -14.08 -3.51
C ARG A 79 -2.25 -13.17 -4.73
N GLN A 80 -3.38 -12.61 -5.13
CA GLN A 80 -3.47 -11.65 -6.24
C GLN A 80 -2.60 -10.41 -5.99
N TYR A 81 -2.66 -9.85 -4.78
CA TYR A 81 -1.78 -8.77 -4.37
C TYR A 81 -0.31 -9.15 -4.53
N HIS A 82 0.09 -10.31 -4.02
CA HIS A 82 1.48 -10.77 -4.08
C HIS A 82 1.97 -10.96 -5.52
N GLU A 83 1.16 -11.57 -6.38
CA GLU A 83 1.48 -11.77 -7.80
C GLU A 83 1.57 -10.43 -8.56
N THR A 84 0.68 -9.49 -8.26
CA THR A 84 0.70 -8.14 -8.83
C THR A 84 1.96 -7.37 -8.42
N MET A 85 2.32 -7.42 -7.13
CA MET A 85 3.55 -6.75 -6.67
C MET A 85 4.81 -7.37 -7.27
N ARG A 86 4.88 -8.70 -7.42
CA ARG A 86 5.95 -9.36 -8.15
C ARG A 86 6.06 -8.87 -9.60
N HIS A 87 4.93 -8.68 -10.27
CA HIS A 87 4.89 -8.10 -11.61
C HIS A 87 5.51 -6.69 -11.61
N TRP A 88 5.10 -5.82 -10.68
CA TRP A 88 5.63 -4.45 -10.61
C TRP A 88 7.13 -4.42 -10.34
N HIS A 89 7.63 -5.24 -9.44
CA HIS A 89 9.08 -5.34 -9.21
C HIS A 89 9.86 -5.77 -10.46
N ARG A 90 9.27 -6.62 -11.30
CA ARG A 90 9.89 -7.08 -12.54
C ARG A 90 9.90 -6.01 -13.64
N VAL A 91 8.77 -5.29 -13.83
CA VAL A 91 8.62 -4.32 -14.94
C VAL A 91 9.06 -2.91 -14.57
N LEU A 92 9.13 -2.59 -13.28
CA LEU A 92 9.54 -1.31 -12.72
C LEU A 92 10.66 -1.53 -11.67
N PRO A 93 11.82 -2.07 -12.04
CA PRO A 93 12.86 -2.40 -11.08
C PRO A 93 13.32 -1.16 -10.31
N GLY A 94 13.40 -1.28 -8.98
CA GLY A 94 13.83 -0.21 -8.08
C GLY A 94 12.85 0.96 -7.91
N LYS A 95 11.62 0.88 -8.44
CA LYS A 95 10.62 1.94 -8.31
C LYS A 95 9.68 1.77 -7.12
N VAL A 96 9.57 0.56 -6.61
CA VAL A 96 8.75 0.23 -5.45
C VAL A 96 9.64 -0.22 -4.31
N LEU A 97 9.52 0.44 -3.16
CA LEU A 97 10.23 0.07 -1.94
C LEU A 97 9.32 -0.80 -1.07
N ASP A 98 9.72 -2.02 -0.80
CA ASP A 98 9.05 -2.87 0.19
C ASP A 98 9.52 -2.50 1.60
N VAL A 99 8.57 -2.28 2.49
CA VAL A 99 8.81 -2.01 3.91
C VAL A 99 8.02 -3.02 4.73
N HIS A 100 8.71 -3.80 5.54
CA HIS A 100 8.10 -4.81 6.40
C HIS A 100 7.72 -4.22 7.75
N TYR A 101 6.46 -4.35 8.11
CA TYR A 101 5.93 -3.83 9.38
C TYR A 101 6.71 -4.35 10.58
N GLU A 102 7.02 -5.63 10.58
CA GLU A 102 7.74 -6.32 11.66
C GLU A 102 9.14 -5.73 11.86
N GLU A 103 9.85 -5.41 10.78
CA GLU A 103 11.17 -4.77 10.82
C GLU A 103 11.06 -3.31 11.27
N THR A 104 10.03 -2.60 10.80
CA THR A 104 9.80 -1.20 11.17
C THR A 104 9.51 -1.05 12.66
N VAL A 105 8.76 -1.97 13.25
CA VAL A 105 8.47 -1.94 14.70
C VAL A 105 9.72 -2.26 15.54
N THR A 106 10.59 -3.13 15.01
CA THR A 106 11.81 -3.54 15.72
C THR A 106 12.91 -2.49 15.63
N ASP A 107 13.08 -1.85 14.46
CA ASP A 107 14.12 -0.86 14.21
C ASP A 107 13.64 0.30 13.32
N LEU A 108 12.85 1.20 13.91
CA LEU A 108 12.30 2.37 13.23
C LEU A 108 13.40 3.31 12.71
N GLN A 109 14.54 3.42 13.38
CA GLN A 109 15.61 4.35 12.99
C GLN A 109 16.31 3.91 11.73
N THR A 110 16.59 2.62 11.58
CA THR A 110 17.24 2.09 10.37
C THR A 110 16.27 2.11 9.20
N GLN A 111 15.04 1.68 9.39
CA GLN A 111 14.02 1.67 8.33
C GLN A 111 13.65 3.09 7.86
N GLY A 112 13.63 4.08 8.74
CA GLY A 112 13.35 5.47 8.40
C GLY A 112 14.46 6.16 7.58
N ARG A 113 15.66 5.57 7.50
CA ARG A 113 16.79 6.07 6.68
C ARG A 113 16.83 5.51 5.27
N ILE A 114 16.09 4.44 5.00
CA ILE A 114 16.04 3.79 3.68
C ILE A 114 15.12 4.57 2.71
N THR A 115 14.29 5.42 3.23
CA THR A 115 13.39 6.30 2.47
C THR A 115 13.98 7.69 2.27
#